data_dd6a09ebe4b729c56086973929fa1fed
#
_entry.id   dd6a09ebe4b729c56086973929fa1fed
#
_cell.length_a   1.000
_cell.length_b   1.000
_cell.length_c   1.000
_cell.angle_alpha   90.00
_cell.angle_beta   90.00
_cell.angle_gamma   90.00
#
_symmetry.space_group_name_H-M   'P 1'
#
loop_
_entity.id
_entity.type
_entity.pdbx_description
1 polymer ?
#
loop_
_entity_poly.entity_id
_entity_poly.type
_entity_poly.pdbx_seq_one_letter_code
_entity_poly.pdbx_strand_id
1 'polypeptide(L)'
;MRYWLIKSEPDAYGIDDLARDGSTPWTGVRNYQARNFMRDQMKPGDRAFFYHSNCKEPGIVGIAEVSKNAYPDATQFDRKSKYFDAGAKPDNPRWLHVDFRFVKKTRSVTLTELRKHKALANMRILARRQCREVPR
;
A
#
# COMPACT_ATOMS: atom_id res chain seq x y z
N MET A 1 11.42 10.75 -9.01
CA MET A 1 10.65 10.27 -7.83
C MET A 1 9.18 10.38 -8.09
N ARG A 2 8.44 9.34 -7.76
CA ARG A 2 6.98 9.34 -7.90
C ARG A 2 6.31 9.33 -6.54
N TYR A 3 5.06 9.78 -6.54
CA TYR A 3 4.20 9.72 -5.36
C TYR A 3 3.10 8.69 -5.60
N TRP A 4 2.90 7.84 -4.60
CA TRP A 4 1.92 6.77 -4.63
C TRP A 4 0.92 6.97 -3.51
N LEU A 5 -0.19 6.25 -3.57
CA LEU A 5 -1.16 6.22 -2.49
C LEU A 5 -1.37 4.77 -2.08
N ILE A 6 -1.07 4.47 -0.82
CA ILE A 6 -1.27 3.13 -0.27
C ILE A 6 -2.35 3.17 0.78
N LYS A 7 -3.21 2.16 0.78
CA LYS A 7 -4.34 2.08 1.68
C LYS A 7 -4.21 0.90 2.61
N SER A 8 -4.53 1.12 3.88
CA SER A 8 -4.61 0.06 4.86
C SER A 8 -5.70 0.38 5.87
N GLU A 9 -6.38 -0.67 6.35
CA GLU A 9 -7.30 -0.51 7.46
C GLU A 9 -6.49 -0.38 8.75
N PRO A 10 -6.76 0.64 9.59
CA PRO A 10 -5.96 0.86 10.80
C PRO A 10 -6.01 -0.33 11.78
N ASP A 11 -7.10 -1.10 11.77
CA ASP A 11 -7.20 -2.29 12.62
C ASP A 11 -6.29 -3.42 12.14
N ALA A 12 -5.98 -3.46 10.85
CA ALA A 12 -5.07 -4.43 10.29
C ALA A 12 -3.63 -3.95 10.38
N TYR A 13 -3.37 -2.74 9.89
CA TYR A 13 -2.03 -2.15 9.95
C TYR A 13 -2.14 -0.63 9.75
N GLY A 14 -1.92 0.14 10.81
CA GLY A 14 -2.02 1.59 10.78
C GLY A 14 -0.67 2.29 10.71
N ILE A 15 -0.74 3.63 10.59
CA ILE A 15 0.48 4.43 10.54
C ILE A 15 1.31 4.30 11.80
N ASP A 16 0.69 4.13 12.95
CA ASP A 16 1.40 3.97 14.21
C ASP A 16 2.14 2.62 14.27
N ASP A 17 1.58 1.60 13.62
CA ASP A 17 2.25 0.31 13.48
C ASP A 17 3.51 0.44 12.63
N LEU A 18 3.41 1.20 11.54
CA LEU A 18 4.56 1.44 10.67
C LEU A 18 5.64 2.26 11.40
N ALA A 19 5.23 3.26 12.18
CA ALA A 19 6.17 4.06 12.98
C ALA A 19 6.93 3.18 13.98
N ARG A 20 6.22 2.26 14.63
CA ARG A 20 6.81 1.31 15.57
C ARG A 20 7.79 0.36 14.88
N ASP A 21 7.38 -0.19 13.74
CA ASP A 21 8.18 -1.20 13.03
C ASP A 21 9.31 -0.59 12.21
N GLY A 22 9.22 0.68 11.85
CA GLY A 22 10.20 1.37 11.02
C GLY A 22 10.03 1.09 9.55
N SER A 23 9.84 -0.15 9.16
CA SER A 23 9.53 -0.56 7.79
C SER A 23 8.68 -1.81 7.81
N THR A 24 8.00 -2.07 6.71
CA THR A 24 7.15 -3.26 6.60
C THR A 24 7.09 -3.74 5.15
N PRO A 25 7.09 -5.06 4.94
CA PRO A 25 6.77 -5.61 3.63
C PRO A 25 5.27 -5.43 3.36
N TRP A 26 4.94 -4.97 2.16
CA TRP A 26 3.54 -4.70 1.81
C TRP A 26 2.90 -5.94 1.19
N THR A 27 2.81 -7.00 1.99
CA THR A 27 2.31 -8.31 1.55
C THR A 27 0.79 -8.34 1.42
N GLY A 28 0.29 -9.39 0.79
CA GLY A 28 -1.15 -9.64 0.71
C GLY A 28 -1.87 -8.88 -0.39
N VAL A 29 -1.15 -8.20 -1.28
CA VAL A 29 -1.76 -7.54 -2.43
C VAL A 29 -2.13 -8.61 -3.45
N ARG A 30 -3.42 -8.71 -3.78
CA ARG A 30 -3.95 -9.70 -4.71
C ARG A 30 -4.73 -9.05 -5.85
N ASN A 31 -4.20 -7.93 -6.33
CA ASN A 31 -4.72 -7.17 -7.45
C ASN A 31 -3.58 -7.05 -8.46
N TYR A 32 -3.83 -7.49 -9.69
CA TYR A 32 -2.77 -7.50 -10.72
C TYR A 32 -2.28 -6.11 -11.06
N GLN A 33 -3.15 -5.12 -11.08
CA GLN A 33 -2.75 -3.75 -11.37
C GLN A 33 -1.80 -3.22 -10.29
N ALA A 34 -2.12 -3.42 -9.03
CA ALA A 34 -1.27 -3.00 -7.92
C ALA A 34 0.07 -3.75 -7.94
N ARG A 35 0.03 -5.06 -8.20
CA ARG A 35 1.25 -5.85 -8.34
C ARG A 35 2.15 -5.28 -9.44
N ASN A 36 1.55 -4.95 -10.59
CA ASN A 36 2.32 -4.44 -11.72
C ASN A 36 2.96 -3.08 -11.40
N PHE A 37 2.26 -2.22 -10.66
CA PHE A 37 2.86 -0.96 -10.20
C PHE A 37 4.07 -1.21 -9.31
N MET A 38 3.94 -2.13 -8.36
CA MET A 38 5.06 -2.45 -7.46
C MET A 38 6.23 -3.08 -8.20
N ARG A 39 5.94 -3.98 -9.13
CA ARG A 39 6.96 -4.69 -9.89
C ARG A 39 7.69 -3.77 -10.86
N ASP A 40 6.94 -2.97 -11.62
CA ASP A 40 7.46 -2.30 -12.81
C ASP A 40 7.72 -0.81 -12.62
N GLN A 41 7.06 -0.15 -11.70
CA GLN A 41 7.08 1.31 -11.61
C GLN A 41 7.58 1.87 -10.29
N MET A 42 7.33 1.18 -9.18
CA MET A 42 7.81 1.65 -7.87
C MET A 42 9.30 1.41 -7.73
N LYS A 43 9.99 2.45 -7.26
CA LYS A 43 11.44 2.40 -7.07
C LYS A 43 11.81 2.89 -5.69
N PRO A 44 12.88 2.36 -5.10
CA PRO A 44 13.37 2.90 -3.82
C PRO A 44 13.53 4.41 -3.89
N GLY A 45 13.06 5.10 -2.87
CA GLY A 45 13.04 6.56 -2.82
C GLY A 45 11.71 7.17 -3.20
N ASP A 46 10.84 6.45 -3.89
CA ASP A 46 9.49 6.94 -4.17
C ASP A 46 8.72 7.08 -2.87
N ARG A 47 7.89 8.13 -2.78
CA ARG A 47 7.10 8.42 -1.60
C ARG A 47 5.67 7.91 -1.77
N ALA A 48 5.04 7.59 -0.64
CA ALA A 48 3.65 7.13 -0.62
C ALA A 48 2.89 7.85 0.48
N PHE A 49 1.68 8.29 0.14
CA PHE A 49 0.73 8.75 1.15
C PHE A 49 0.08 7.53 1.77
N PHE A 50 0.16 7.44 3.09
CA PHE A 50 -0.44 6.34 3.84
C PHE A 50 -1.86 6.72 4.21
N TYR A 51 -2.82 5.98 3.68
CA TYR A 51 -4.25 6.28 3.83
C TYR A 51 -4.91 5.20 4.68
N HIS A 52 -5.62 5.63 5.73
CA HIS A 52 -6.47 4.75 6.51
C HIS A 52 -7.82 4.62 5.83
N SER A 53 -8.22 3.39 5.51
CA SER A 53 -9.50 3.09 4.87
C SER A 53 -10.39 2.28 5.80
N ASN A 54 -11.69 2.23 5.47
CA ASN A 54 -12.67 1.42 6.18
C ASN A 54 -12.63 1.65 7.69
N CYS A 55 -12.68 2.90 8.10
CA CYS A 55 -12.63 3.31 9.49
C CYS A 55 -13.51 4.55 9.68
N LYS A 56 -13.63 5.00 10.94
CA LYS A 56 -14.51 6.11 11.29
C LYS A 56 -14.19 7.38 10.52
N GLU A 57 -12.91 7.68 10.33
CA GLU A 57 -12.48 8.88 9.63
C GLU A 57 -11.40 8.54 8.60
N PRO A 58 -11.81 8.10 7.39
CA PRO A 58 -10.84 7.77 6.35
C PRO A 58 -10.03 8.99 5.92
N GLY A 59 -8.75 8.80 5.66
CA GLY A 59 -7.90 9.89 5.22
C GLY A 59 -6.42 9.53 5.22
N ILE A 60 -5.64 10.46 4.70
CA ILE A 60 -4.18 10.36 4.71
C ILE A 60 -3.70 10.72 6.12
N VAL A 61 -2.85 9.87 6.69
CA VAL A 61 -2.37 10.02 8.07
C VAL A 61 -0.85 10.03 8.16
N GLY A 62 -0.15 9.80 7.07
CA GLY A 62 1.30 9.77 7.11
C GLY A 62 1.94 9.64 5.74
N ILE A 63 3.26 9.63 5.75
CA ILE A 63 4.08 9.46 4.56
C ILE A 63 5.04 8.30 4.79
N ALA A 64 5.13 7.45 3.79
CA ALA A 64 6.08 6.34 3.74
C ALA A 64 6.95 6.48 2.50
N GLU A 65 7.96 5.65 2.40
CA GLU A 65 8.88 5.64 1.26
C GLU A 65 9.16 4.20 0.87
N VAL A 66 9.19 3.95 -0.44
CA VAL A 66 9.62 2.65 -0.96
C VAL A 66 11.08 2.44 -0.59
N SER A 67 11.38 1.38 0.13
CA SER A 67 12.73 1.10 0.63
C SER A 67 13.41 -0.06 -0.06
N LYS A 68 12.68 -0.82 -0.88
CA LYS A 68 13.23 -2.01 -1.52
C LYS A 68 12.52 -2.29 -2.83
N ASN A 69 13.26 -2.74 -3.83
CA ASN A 69 12.66 -3.18 -5.09
C ASN A 69 11.73 -4.37 -4.85
N ALA A 70 10.77 -4.57 -5.77
CA ALA A 70 9.80 -5.66 -5.65
C ALA A 70 10.48 -7.02 -5.60
N TYR A 71 9.94 -7.89 -4.77
CA TYR A 71 10.38 -9.28 -4.63
C TYR A 71 9.18 -10.17 -4.28
N PRO A 72 9.33 -11.50 -4.43
CA PRO A 72 8.18 -12.38 -4.25
C PRO A 72 7.57 -12.32 -2.86
N ASP A 73 6.24 -12.31 -2.82
CA ASP A 73 5.46 -12.34 -1.58
C ASP A 73 5.42 -13.79 -1.07
N ALA A 74 6.10 -14.06 0.04
CA ALA A 74 6.19 -15.41 0.58
C ALA A 74 4.83 -15.96 1.04
N THR A 75 3.86 -15.10 1.35
CA THR A 75 2.54 -15.57 1.82
C THR A 75 1.78 -16.33 0.74
N GLN A 76 2.10 -16.13 -0.54
CA GLN A 76 1.46 -16.85 -1.63
C GLN A 76 1.76 -18.35 -1.61
N PHE A 77 2.87 -18.75 -0.98
CA PHE A 77 3.29 -20.14 -0.87
C PHE A 77 2.93 -20.79 0.47
N ASP A 78 2.45 -20.01 1.42
CA ASP A 78 2.13 -20.50 2.77
C ASP A 78 0.66 -20.93 2.84
N ARG A 79 0.44 -22.23 2.94
CA ARG A 79 -0.91 -22.81 2.99
C ARG A 79 -1.74 -22.33 4.19
N LYS A 80 -1.09 -21.86 5.23
CA LYS A 80 -1.76 -21.35 6.42
C LYS A 80 -2.15 -19.88 6.29
N SER A 81 -1.60 -19.17 5.29
CA SER A 81 -1.92 -17.78 5.06
C SER A 81 -3.24 -17.61 4.31
N LYS A 82 -4.02 -16.61 4.70
CA LYS A 82 -5.22 -16.25 3.93
C LYS A 82 -4.88 -15.74 2.53
N TYR A 83 -3.62 -15.44 2.28
CA TYR A 83 -3.12 -14.97 0.98
C TYR A 83 -2.51 -16.09 0.14
N PHE A 84 -2.64 -17.33 0.57
CA PHE A 84 -2.14 -18.47 -0.18
C PHE A 84 -2.74 -18.52 -1.58
N ASP A 85 -1.90 -18.81 -2.58
CA ASP A 85 -2.32 -18.95 -3.96
C ASP A 85 -1.77 -20.27 -4.50
N ALA A 86 -2.65 -21.25 -4.66
CA ALA A 86 -2.25 -22.59 -5.13
C ALA A 86 -1.69 -22.58 -6.54
N GLY A 87 -2.02 -21.57 -7.35
CA GLY A 87 -1.49 -21.42 -8.72
C GLY A 87 -0.13 -20.78 -8.78
N ALA A 88 0.37 -20.21 -7.68
CA ALA A 88 1.69 -19.60 -7.65
C ALA A 88 2.75 -20.66 -7.37
N LYS A 89 3.92 -20.53 -8.00
CA LYS A 89 5.03 -21.48 -7.83
C LYS A 89 6.31 -20.74 -7.47
N PRO A 90 7.18 -21.30 -6.63
CA PRO A 90 8.43 -20.63 -6.24
C PRO A 90 9.33 -20.25 -7.42
N ASP A 91 9.32 -21.01 -8.49
CA ASP A 91 10.10 -20.72 -9.69
C ASP A 91 9.39 -19.75 -10.65
N ASN A 92 8.11 -19.46 -10.40
CA ASN A 92 7.32 -18.51 -11.17
C ASN A 92 6.32 -17.81 -10.26
N PRO A 93 6.79 -16.94 -9.35
CA PRO A 93 5.91 -16.29 -8.39
C PRO A 93 4.95 -15.34 -9.10
N ARG A 94 3.68 -15.40 -8.68
CA ARG A 94 2.64 -14.55 -9.25
C ARG A 94 2.57 -13.20 -8.54
N TRP A 95 2.79 -13.19 -7.24
CA TRP A 95 2.61 -12.01 -6.40
C TRP A 95 3.94 -11.50 -5.88
N LEU A 96 4.16 -10.20 -6.07
CA LEU A 96 5.34 -9.50 -5.62
C LEU A 96 4.91 -8.28 -4.83
N HIS A 97 5.80 -7.77 -4.00
CA HIS A 97 5.55 -6.57 -3.21
C HIS A 97 6.84 -5.79 -3.00
N VAL A 98 6.71 -4.54 -2.63
CA VAL A 98 7.81 -3.71 -2.17
C VAL A 98 7.74 -3.59 -0.65
N ASP A 99 8.81 -3.06 -0.04
CA ASP A 99 8.79 -2.66 1.35
C ASP A 99 8.60 -1.14 1.43
N PHE A 100 7.86 -0.70 2.43
CA PHE A 100 7.71 0.71 2.76
C PHE A 100 8.36 0.98 4.12
N ARG A 101 9.06 2.10 4.23
CA ARG A 101 9.58 2.57 5.50
C ARG A 101 8.82 3.81 5.95
N PHE A 102 8.77 4.01 7.26
CA PHE A 102 8.12 5.17 7.86
C PHE A 102 8.95 6.43 7.56
N VAL A 103 8.28 7.50 7.14
CA VAL A 103 8.90 8.81 6.99
C VAL A 103 8.38 9.74 8.07
N LYS A 104 7.07 9.95 8.12
CA LYS A 104 6.48 10.76 9.19
C LYS A 104 4.98 10.53 9.31
N LYS A 105 4.45 10.82 10.49
CA LYS A 105 3.02 10.91 10.73
C LYS A 105 2.59 12.36 10.46
N THR A 106 1.48 12.52 9.74
CA THR A 106 0.93 13.85 9.44
C THR A 106 -0.36 14.04 10.22
N ARG A 107 -0.91 15.27 10.18
CA ARG A 107 -2.27 15.45 10.60
C ARG A 107 -3.17 14.63 9.67
N SER A 108 -4.35 14.27 10.13
CA SER A 108 -5.29 13.56 9.29
C SER A 108 -5.83 14.48 8.20
N VAL A 109 -5.65 14.07 6.93
CA VAL A 109 -6.24 14.76 5.79
C VAL A 109 -7.39 13.89 5.32
N THR A 110 -8.60 14.22 5.72
CA THR A 110 -9.77 13.37 5.53
C THR A 110 -10.16 13.24 4.05
N LEU A 111 -10.92 12.19 3.75
CA LEU A 111 -11.45 12.00 2.41
C LEU A 111 -12.28 13.20 1.95
N THR A 112 -13.04 13.80 2.88
CA THR A 112 -13.81 15.00 2.58
C THR A 112 -12.91 16.15 2.16
N GLU A 113 -11.79 16.37 2.86
CA GLU A 113 -10.82 17.42 2.49
C GLU A 113 -10.20 17.11 1.12
N LEU A 114 -9.83 15.86 0.88
CA LEU A 114 -9.23 15.46 -0.39
C LEU A 114 -10.15 15.74 -1.58
N ARG A 115 -11.44 15.49 -1.40
CA ARG A 115 -12.43 15.72 -2.46
C ARG A 115 -12.60 17.21 -2.81
N LYS A 116 -12.22 18.11 -1.93
CA LYS A 116 -12.29 19.55 -2.19
C LYS A 116 -11.14 20.06 -3.05
N HIS A 117 -10.10 19.29 -3.22
CA HIS A 117 -8.92 19.67 -4.00
C HIS A 117 -8.99 19.07 -5.41
N LYS A 118 -9.19 19.93 -6.42
CA LYS A 118 -9.33 19.47 -7.80
C LYS A 118 -8.14 18.63 -8.28
N ALA A 119 -6.94 19.00 -7.86
CA ALA A 119 -5.74 18.26 -8.25
C ALA A 119 -5.76 16.80 -7.76
N LEU A 120 -6.52 16.52 -6.72
CA LEU A 120 -6.65 15.19 -6.13
C LEU A 120 -7.88 14.44 -6.60
N ALA A 121 -8.79 15.11 -7.31
CA ALA A 121 -10.06 14.51 -7.73
C ALA A 121 -9.88 13.32 -8.67
N ASN A 122 -8.78 13.28 -9.41
CA ASN A 122 -8.47 12.20 -10.34
C ASN A 122 -7.70 11.05 -9.71
N MET A 123 -7.38 11.12 -8.44
CA MET A 123 -6.69 10.03 -7.75
C MET A 123 -7.63 8.84 -7.58
N ARG A 124 -7.10 7.64 -7.76
CA ARG A 124 -7.89 6.43 -7.71
C ARG A 124 -8.57 6.18 -6.39
N ILE A 125 -8.02 6.68 -5.29
CA ILE A 125 -8.62 6.49 -3.98
C ILE A 125 -10.01 7.09 -3.89
N LEU A 126 -10.30 8.13 -4.66
CA LEU A 126 -11.63 8.74 -4.68
C LEU A 126 -12.64 7.94 -5.49
N ALA A 127 -12.17 7.01 -6.33
CA ALA A 127 -13.01 6.20 -7.18
C ALA A 127 -13.12 4.73 -6.73
N ARG A 128 -12.24 4.27 -5.85
CA ARG A 128 -12.16 2.86 -5.47
C ARG A 128 -11.99 2.72 -3.95
N ARG A 129 -12.43 1.56 -3.45
CA ARG A 129 -12.40 1.27 -2.01
C ARG A 129 -11.75 -0.09 -1.76
N GLN A 130 -10.54 -0.26 -2.16
CA GLN A 130 -9.85 -1.51 -1.92
C GLN A 130 -8.74 -1.32 -0.91
N CYS A 131 -8.66 -2.22 0.06
CA CYS A 131 -7.59 -2.23 1.04
C CYS A 131 -6.29 -2.62 0.36
N ARG A 132 -5.19 -1.99 0.78
CA ARG A 132 -3.85 -2.32 0.30
C ARG A 132 -3.72 -2.25 -1.22
N GLU A 133 -4.60 -1.55 -1.88
CA GLU A 133 -4.46 -1.24 -3.28
C GLU A 133 -3.49 -0.09 -3.44
N VAL A 134 -2.73 -0.08 -4.53
CA VAL A 134 -1.78 0.98 -4.82
C VAL A 134 -2.27 1.75 -6.03
N PRO A 135 -3.11 2.79 -5.86
CA PRO A 135 -3.54 3.63 -6.97
C PRO A 135 -2.45 4.62 -7.35
N ARG A 136 -2.62 5.26 -8.46
CA ARG A 136 -1.73 6.31 -8.94
C ARG A 136 -2.24 7.67 -8.57
#